data_9680e85c74593b2ac377bb69ef796ae2
#
_entry.id   9680e85c74593b2ac377bb69ef796ae2
#
_cell.length_a   1.000
_cell.length_b   1.000
_cell.length_c   1.000
_cell.angle_alpha   90.00
_cell.angle_beta   90.00
_cell.angle_gamma   90.00
#
_symmetry.space_group_name_H-M   'P 1'
#
loop_
_entity.id
_entity.type
_entity.pdbx_description
1 polymer ?
#
loop_
_entity_poly.entity_id
_entity_poly.type
_entity_poly.pdbx_seq_one_letter_code
_entity_poly.pdbx_strand_id
1 'polypeptide(L)'
;MPPGRLELPLAISVGDPAGIGPEIIGKAWEARHASGLAPFFAIGDIGSFAPHWHGPVIRIEDPADTFKHFDTALPVIQLHNCLSVVPGIPDLDGAHCAYQALEMAIGFARAGSAAALVTGPVSKSQLYAVGFTHPGQTEFIAERCGVAKDNAIMMLAGPDLRVVPMTTHIPLADVATTLDARLIRQRLRATAKGLQRNFGIENPKLAVAGFNPHAGESGHMGREELEIFEPAIAQIRSEGFNVIGPLPADTMFYAEARAQYDAALCAYHDQALIPLKTLYFHDAVNITLGLPVVRTSPDHGTAFDIAGQNKALPYSMIAAIKMAESAALHRLAAADGG
;
A
#
# COMPACT_ATOMS: atom_id res chain seq x y z
N MET A 1 9.82 16.96 5.76
CA MET A 1 8.52 16.94 5.05
C MET A 1 8.67 17.78 3.79
N PRO A 2 8.15 17.37 2.63
CA PRO A 2 8.15 18.23 1.45
C PRO A 2 7.35 19.50 1.78
N PRO A 3 7.83 20.68 1.34
CA PRO A 3 7.09 21.92 1.51
C PRO A 3 5.95 21.95 0.49
N GLY A 4 4.72 22.06 0.94
CA GLY A 4 3.58 22.27 0.06
C GLY A 4 2.28 21.66 0.60
N ARG A 5 1.17 22.12 0.03
CA ARG A 5 -0.17 21.54 0.20
C ARG A 5 -0.57 20.93 -1.15
N LEU A 6 -1.23 19.79 -1.13
CA LEU A 6 -1.79 19.23 -2.36
C LEU A 6 -2.88 20.15 -2.92
N GLU A 7 -2.80 20.42 -4.23
CA GLU A 7 -3.84 21.13 -4.98
C GLU A 7 -4.97 20.22 -5.43
N LEU A 8 -4.76 18.91 -5.39
CA LEU A 8 -5.74 17.88 -5.71
C LEU A 8 -6.07 17.04 -4.47
N PRO A 9 -7.32 16.59 -4.30
CA PRO A 9 -7.69 15.73 -3.19
C PRO A 9 -7.17 14.30 -3.40
N LEU A 10 -7.22 13.50 -2.33
CA LEU A 10 -6.95 12.06 -2.42
C LEU A 10 -8.24 11.29 -2.72
N ALA A 11 -8.18 10.28 -3.57
CA ALA A 11 -9.31 9.39 -3.85
C ALA A 11 -9.23 8.13 -2.97
N ILE A 12 -10.30 7.83 -2.23
CA ILE A 12 -10.38 6.62 -1.39
C ILE A 12 -11.48 5.71 -1.92
N SER A 13 -11.14 4.53 -2.45
CA SER A 13 -12.15 3.50 -2.72
C SER A 13 -12.62 2.88 -1.41
N VAL A 14 -13.93 2.77 -1.19
CA VAL A 14 -14.51 2.31 0.08
C VAL A 14 -14.13 0.87 0.42
N GLY A 15 -13.76 0.06 -0.57
CA GLY A 15 -13.55 -1.37 -0.44
C GLY A 15 -14.88 -2.14 -0.40
N ASP A 16 -14.90 -3.28 0.27
CA ASP A 16 -16.13 -4.04 0.47
C ASP A 16 -17.03 -3.30 1.47
N PRO A 17 -18.21 -2.83 1.06
CA PRO A 17 -19.08 -2.03 1.92
C PRO A 17 -19.69 -2.81 3.08
N ALA A 18 -19.72 -4.16 3.04
CA ALA A 18 -20.13 -5.00 4.17
C ALA A 18 -19.02 -5.16 5.21
N GLY A 19 -17.78 -4.79 4.88
CA GLY A 19 -16.63 -4.81 5.79
C GLY A 19 -16.46 -3.50 6.56
N ILE A 20 -15.32 -3.34 7.21
CA ILE A 20 -15.00 -2.15 8.03
C ILE A 20 -14.59 -0.91 7.21
N GLY A 21 -14.52 -0.99 5.88
CA GLY A 21 -14.10 0.12 5.00
C GLY A 21 -14.84 1.42 5.29
N PRO A 22 -16.19 1.46 5.25
CA PRO A 22 -16.96 2.68 5.56
C PRO A 22 -16.68 3.22 6.96
N GLU A 23 -16.56 2.35 7.97
CA GLU A 23 -16.29 2.74 9.37
C GLU A 23 -14.93 3.43 9.52
N ILE A 24 -13.87 2.83 9.00
CA ILE A 24 -12.51 3.38 9.15
C ILE A 24 -12.30 4.65 8.33
N ILE A 25 -12.99 4.81 7.20
CA ILE A 25 -12.96 6.05 6.39
C ILE A 25 -13.70 7.17 7.14
N GLY A 26 -14.89 6.89 7.66
CA GLY A 26 -15.65 7.85 8.45
C GLY A 26 -14.89 8.32 9.69
N LYS A 27 -14.32 7.39 10.46
CA LYS A 27 -13.48 7.70 11.63
C LYS A 27 -12.19 8.44 11.27
N ALA A 28 -11.57 8.15 10.13
CA ALA A 28 -10.42 8.90 9.64
C ALA A 28 -10.83 10.36 9.31
N TRP A 29 -12.00 10.54 8.68
CA TRP A 29 -12.52 11.88 8.42
C TRP A 29 -12.82 12.65 9.72
N GLU A 30 -13.40 12.02 10.74
CA GLU A 30 -13.58 12.65 12.07
C GLU A 30 -12.26 13.11 12.67
N ALA A 31 -11.22 12.30 12.56
CA ALA A 31 -9.89 12.60 13.06
C ALA A 31 -9.08 13.58 12.18
N ARG A 32 -9.62 14.06 11.04
CA ARG A 32 -8.87 14.80 10.00
C ARG A 32 -8.07 15.98 10.51
N HIS A 33 -8.67 16.81 11.38
CA HIS A 33 -7.98 17.98 11.92
C HIS A 33 -6.92 17.58 12.96
N ALA A 34 -7.27 16.69 13.90
CA ALA A 34 -6.33 16.22 14.92
C ALA A 34 -5.15 15.45 14.33
N SER A 35 -5.38 14.75 13.22
CA SER A 35 -4.36 13.98 12.50
C SER A 35 -3.68 14.78 11.38
N GLY A 36 -4.16 15.98 11.05
CA GLY A 36 -3.62 16.81 9.97
C GLY A 36 -3.72 16.13 8.61
N LEU A 37 -4.87 15.54 8.26
CA LEU A 37 -5.06 14.85 7.00
C LEU A 37 -5.33 15.83 5.85
N ALA A 38 -4.71 15.56 4.70
CA ALA A 38 -5.06 16.21 3.45
C ALA A 38 -6.52 15.93 3.07
N PRO A 39 -7.19 16.86 2.35
CA PRO A 39 -8.53 16.62 1.84
C PRO A 39 -8.63 15.37 0.98
N PHE A 40 -9.63 14.56 1.25
CA PHE A 40 -9.94 13.35 0.50
C PHE A 40 -11.44 13.19 0.30
N PHE A 41 -11.83 12.42 -0.70
CA PHE A 41 -13.19 11.97 -0.94
C PHE A 41 -13.24 10.45 -1.01
N ALA A 42 -14.35 9.89 -0.57
CA ALA A 42 -14.60 8.47 -0.70
C ALA A 42 -15.37 8.18 -2.01
N ILE A 43 -15.20 6.99 -2.55
CA ILE A 43 -15.96 6.49 -3.70
C ILE A 43 -16.68 5.23 -3.25
N GLY A 44 -18.02 5.28 -3.26
CA GLY A 44 -18.85 4.20 -2.78
C GLY A 44 -20.32 4.58 -2.73
N ASP A 45 -21.12 3.75 -2.08
CA ASP A 45 -22.52 4.11 -1.80
C ASP A 45 -22.62 4.88 -0.47
N ILE A 46 -23.24 6.05 -0.50
CA ILE A 46 -23.47 6.86 0.72
C ILE A 46 -24.28 6.06 1.75
N GLY A 47 -25.25 5.27 1.30
CA GLY A 47 -26.06 4.42 2.18
C GLY A 47 -25.24 3.39 2.95
N SER A 48 -24.09 2.97 2.44
CA SER A 48 -23.21 2.02 3.13
C SER A 48 -22.50 2.59 4.35
N PHE A 49 -22.45 3.91 4.51
CA PHE A 49 -21.81 4.52 5.70
C PHE A 49 -22.72 4.46 6.93
N ALA A 50 -24.03 4.72 6.78
CA ALA A 50 -24.96 4.85 7.89
C ALA A 50 -25.00 3.64 8.86
N PRO A 51 -24.92 2.36 8.41
CA PRO A 51 -24.86 1.21 9.31
C PRO A 51 -23.55 1.09 10.09
N HIS A 52 -22.50 1.78 9.66
CA HIS A 52 -21.15 1.69 10.22
C HIS A 52 -20.71 2.93 10.97
N TRP A 53 -21.19 4.10 10.52
CA TRP A 53 -20.73 5.39 11.02
C TRP A 53 -21.81 6.47 10.82
N HIS A 54 -22.04 7.33 11.82
CA HIS A 54 -23.16 8.27 11.85
C HIS A 54 -22.77 9.75 11.64
N GLY A 55 -21.57 10.02 11.16
CA GLY A 55 -21.13 11.38 10.86
C GLY A 55 -21.76 11.95 9.58
N PRO A 56 -21.57 13.25 9.32
CA PRO A 56 -22.13 13.91 8.16
C PRO A 56 -21.45 13.48 6.87
N VAL A 57 -22.24 13.08 5.88
CA VAL A 57 -21.80 12.70 4.53
C VAL A 57 -22.43 13.64 3.51
N ILE A 58 -21.68 14.04 2.49
CA ILE A 58 -22.19 14.86 1.40
C ILE A 58 -21.82 14.22 0.04
N ARG A 59 -22.81 14.16 -0.84
CA ARG A 59 -22.56 13.76 -2.23
C ARG A 59 -21.86 14.88 -2.98
N ILE A 60 -20.81 14.52 -3.71
CA ILE A 60 -20.13 15.36 -4.69
C ILE A 60 -20.12 14.68 -6.05
N GLU A 61 -20.07 15.46 -7.13
CA GLU A 61 -19.97 14.96 -8.51
C GLU A 61 -18.55 15.13 -9.06
N ASP A 62 -17.84 16.15 -8.63
CA ASP A 62 -16.48 16.47 -9.05
C ASP A 62 -15.50 16.33 -7.88
N PRO A 63 -14.37 15.62 -8.04
CA PRO A 63 -13.29 15.58 -7.04
C PRO A 63 -12.88 16.96 -6.48
N ALA A 64 -12.90 18.02 -7.31
CA ALA A 64 -12.55 19.37 -6.89
C ALA A 64 -13.50 19.95 -5.82
N ASP A 65 -14.74 19.49 -5.77
CA ASP A 65 -15.71 19.91 -4.73
C ASP A 65 -15.35 19.40 -3.33
N THR A 66 -14.41 18.46 -3.22
CA THR A 66 -13.87 17.98 -1.94
C THR A 66 -13.44 19.14 -1.06
N PHE A 67 -12.70 20.11 -1.61
CA PHE A 67 -12.18 21.25 -0.84
C PHE A 67 -13.27 22.15 -0.26
N LYS A 68 -14.46 22.19 -0.88
CA LYS A 68 -15.61 23.00 -0.40
C LYS A 68 -16.28 22.37 0.81
N HIS A 69 -16.23 21.05 0.92
CA HIS A 69 -17.08 20.30 1.85
C HIS A 69 -16.32 19.55 2.94
N PHE A 70 -15.02 19.30 2.75
CA PHE A 70 -14.20 18.43 3.61
C PHE A 70 -14.22 18.82 5.08
N ASP A 71 -14.31 20.12 5.39
CA ASP A 71 -14.33 20.61 6.77
C ASP A 71 -15.67 20.35 7.49
N THR A 72 -16.76 20.15 6.74
CA THR A 72 -18.12 20.05 7.31
C THR A 72 -18.78 18.69 7.15
N ALA A 73 -18.41 17.92 6.13
CA ALA A 73 -18.95 16.60 5.84
C ALA A 73 -17.93 15.76 5.07
N LEU A 74 -18.02 14.43 5.18
CA LEU A 74 -17.24 13.51 4.36
C LEU A 74 -17.74 13.58 2.92
N PRO A 75 -16.91 14.04 1.95
CA PRO A 75 -17.31 14.07 0.55
C PRO A 75 -17.32 12.64 -0.04
N VAL A 76 -18.37 12.29 -0.73
CA VAL A 76 -18.52 10.98 -1.37
C VAL A 76 -18.98 11.12 -2.82
N ILE A 77 -18.26 10.52 -3.74
CA ILE A 77 -18.74 10.26 -5.09
C ILE A 77 -19.60 9.01 -5.04
N GLN A 78 -20.90 9.22 -5.29
CA GLN A 78 -21.92 8.18 -5.20
C GLN A 78 -21.79 7.19 -6.35
N LEU A 79 -21.70 5.90 -6.04
CA LEU A 79 -21.91 4.84 -7.00
C LEU A 79 -23.39 4.48 -7.11
N HIS A 80 -23.85 4.36 -8.34
CA HIS A 80 -25.22 3.92 -8.61
C HIS A 80 -25.29 2.39 -8.57
N ASN A 81 -26.43 1.85 -8.12
CA ASN A 81 -26.72 0.41 -8.02
C ASN A 81 -25.98 -0.37 -6.91
N CYS A 82 -25.48 0.30 -5.89
CA CYS A 82 -25.10 -0.35 -4.65
C CYS A 82 -26.32 -0.38 -3.72
N LEU A 83 -27.00 -1.53 -3.66
CA LEU A 83 -28.19 -1.69 -2.82
C LEU A 83 -27.79 -1.96 -1.36
N SER A 84 -28.74 -1.82 -0.46
CA SER A 84 -28.55 -1.84 1.01
C SER A 84 -27.63 -2.96 1.50
N VAL A 85 -26.45 -2.59 1.94
CA VAL A 85 -25.45 -3.51 2.48
C VAL A 85 -25.73 -3.76 3.96
N VAL A 86 -25.66 -5.03 4.38
CA VAL A 86 -25.72 -5.43 5.78
C VAL A 86 -24.29 -5.64 6.30
N PRO A 87 -23.86 -4.89 7.35
CA PRO A 87 -22.54 -5.07 7.92
C PRO A 87 -22.24 -6.51 8.32
N GLY A 88 -21.08 -7.03 7.96
CA GLY A 88 -20.66 -8.40 8.26
C GLY A 88 -21.22 -9.46 7.31
N ILE A 89 -22.14 -9.12 6.41
CA ILE A 89 -22.77 -10.05 5.47
C ILE A 89 -22.45 -9.60 4.04
N PRO A 90 -21.32 -10.04 3.46
CA PRO A 90 -20.95 -9.65 2.11
C PRO A 90 -21.89 -10.30 1.07
N ASP A 91 -22.19 -9.56 0.01
CA ASP A 91 -23.02 -10.00 -1.12
C ASP A 91 -22.43 -9.56 -2.46
N LEU A 92 -23.10 -9.98 -3.55
CA LEU A 92 -22.65 -9.65 -4.90
C LEU A 92 -22.77 -8.15 -5.24
N ASP A 93 -23.77 -7.47 -4.71
CA ASP A 93 -23.97 -6.04 -4.96
C ASP A 93 -22.85 -5.24 -4.27
N GLY A 94 -22.48 -5.60 -3.03
CA GLY A 94 -21.33 -5.04 -2.34
C GLY A 94 -20.00 -5.32 -3.06
N ALA A 95 -19.84 -6.52 -3.62
CA ALA A 95 -18.67 -6.86 -4.44
C ALA A 95 -18.58 -6.03 -5.71
N HIS A 96 -19.70 -5.81 -6.43
CA HIS A 96 -19.76 -4.91 -7.57
C HIS A 96 -19.44 -3.47 -7.19
N CYS A 97 -19.95 -3.00 -6.04
CA CYS A 97 -19.64 -1.67 -5.51
C CYS A 97 -18.14 -1.52 -5.25
N ALA A 98 -17.53 -2.49 -4.57
CA ALA A 98 -16.08 -2.48 -4.29
C ALA A 98 -15.24 -2.45 -5.57
N TYR A 99 -15.65 -3.23 -6.58
CA TYR A 99 -14.98 -3.28 -7.87
C TYR A 99 -15.09 -1.95 -8.62
N GLN A 100 -16.29 -1.38 -8.73
CA GLN A 100 -16.53 -0.09 -9.36
C GLN A 100 -15.81 1.06 -8.63
N ALA A 101 -15.82 1.06 -7.30
CA ALA A 101 -15.10 2.05 -6.50
C ALA A 101 -13.60 2.03 -6.80
N LEU A 102 -13.01 0.84 -6.91
CA LEU A 102 -11.60 0.68 -7.25
C LEU A 102 -11.29 1.17 -8.67
N GLU A 103 -12.10 0.79 -9.68
CA GLU A 103 -11.94 1.25 -11.07
C GLU A 103 -12.01 2.78 -11.16
N MET A 104 -13.01 3.38 -10.53
CA MET A 104 -13.22 4.82 -10.58
C MET A 104 -12.08 5.58 -9.87
N ALA A 105 -11.62 5.09 -8.72
CA ALA A 105 -10.49 5.68 -8.00
C ALA A 105 -9.18 5.64 -8.82
N ILE A 106 -8.92 4.53 -9.51
CA ILE A 106 -7.80 4.43 -10.47
C ILE A 106 -7.97 5.45 -11.60
N GLY A 107 -9.18 5.57 -12.13
CA GLY A 107 -9.52 6.53 -13.18
C GLY A 107 -9.18 7.96 -12.79
N PHE A 108 -9.60 8.41 -11.61
CA PHE A 108 -9.30 9.76 -11.10
C PHE A 108 -7.80 10.01 -10.89
N ALA A 109 -7.09 9.04 -10.31
CA ALA A 109 -5.65 9.16 -10.12
C ALA A 109 -4.89 9.23 -11.46
N ARG A 110 -5.30 8.44 -12.46
CA ARG A 110 -4.69 8.45 -13.80
C ARG A 110 -5.01 9.71 -14.60
N ALA A 111 -6.22 10.24 -14.44
CA ALA A 111 -6.66 11.47 -15.12
C ALA A 111 -6.06 12.74 -14.49
N GLY A 112 -5.36 12.64 -13.34
CA GLY A 112 -4.86 13.80 -12.61
C GLY A 112 -5.98 14.61 -11.93
N SER A 113 -7.11 13.98 -11.62
CA SER A 113 -8.20 14.58 -10.82
C SER A 113 -8.08 14.24 -9.34
N ALA A 114 -7.22 13.30 -8.97
CA ALA A 114 -6.81 13.01 -7.61
C ALA A 114 -5.29 12.88 -7.54
N ALA A 115 -4.70 13.40 -6.45
CA ALA A 115 -3.25 13.36 -6.23
C ALA A 115 -2.71 11.94 -5.97
N ALA A 116 -3.53 11.10 -5.36
CA ALA A 116 -3.21 9.71 -5.05
C ALA A 116 -4.47 8.88 -4.85
N LEU A 117 -4.27 7.56 -4.89
CA LEU A 117 -5.28 6.54 -4.63
C LEU A 117 -4.99 5.87 -3.28
N VAL A 118 -5.98 5.85 -2.39
CA VAL A 118 -5.99 5.01 -1.17
C VAL A 118 -7.07 3.95 -1.35
N THR A 119 -6.72 2.68 -1.17
CA THR A 119 -7.72 1.61 -1.36
C THR A 119 -8.19 1.03 -0.05
N GLY A 120 -9.52 0.98 0.15
CA GLY A 120 -10.14 0.24 1.23
C GLY A 120 -9.98 -1.27 1.12
N PRO A 121 -10.19 -2.00 2.21
CA PRO A 121 -10.04 -3.45 2.23
C PRO A 121 -11.13 -4.16 1.41
N VAL A 122 -10.74 -5.18 0.65
CA VAL A 122 -11.66 -5.97 -0.19
C VAL A 122 -11.55 -7.46 0.12
N SER A 123 -12.65 -8.17 -0.08
CA SER A 123 -12.66 -9.63 -0.06
C SER A 123 -12.38 -10.17 -1.45
N LYS A 124 -11.29 -10.93 -1.62
CA LYS A 124 -10.94 -11.53 -2.92
C LYS A 124 -12.01 -12.51 -3.40
N SER A 125 -12.55 -13.33 -2.50
CA SER A 125 -13.61 -14.29 -2.84
C SER A 125 -14.85 -13.62 -3.39
N GLN A 126 -15.25 -12.49 -2.81
CA GLN A 126 -16.38 -11.69 -3.29
C GLN A 126 -16.07 -11.04 -4.65
N LEU A 127 -14.89 -10.47 -4.83
CA LEU A 127 -14.49 -9.89 -6.10
C LEU A 127 -14.43 -10.92 -7.23
N TYR A 128 -13.95 -12.15 -6.97
CA TYR A 128 -13.95 -13.21 -7.97
C TYR A 128 -15.35 -13.58 -8.44
N ALA A 129 -16.35 -13.50 -7.57
CA ALA A 129 -17.75 -13.78 -7.90
C ALA A 129 -18.35 -12.76 -8.88
N VAL A 130 -17.76 -11.57 -8.99
CA VAL A 130 -18.19 -10.50 -9.90
C VAL A 130 -17.25 -10.29 -11.10
N GLY A 131 -16.41 -11.29 -11.39
CA GLY A 131 -15.55 -11.29 -12.58
C GLY A 131 -14.18 -10.64 -12.41
N PHE A 132 -13.74 -10.39 -11.19
CA PHE A 132 -12.36 -9.98 -10.93
C PHE A 132 -11.42 -11.16 -11.15
N THR A 133 -10.41 -11.01 -12.01
CA THR A 133 -9.54 -12.12 -12.45
C THR A 133 -8.11 -12.04 -11.96
N HIS A 134 -7.78 -11.03 -11.13
CA HIS A 134 -6.43 -10.79 -10.67
C HIS A 134 -6.17 -11.41 -9.29
N PRO A 135 -4.92 -11.76 -8.96
CA PRO A 135 -4.55 -12.29 -7.64
C PRO A 135 -4.81 -11.30 -6.50
N GLY A 136 -4.79 -9.99 -6.80
CA GLY A 136 -5.04 -8.94 -5.83
C GLY A 136 -5.21 -7.56 -6.46
N GLN A 137 -5.47 -6.56 -5.63
CA GLN A 137 -5.61 -5.16 -6.08
C GLN A 137 -4.33 -4.63 -6.75
N THR A 138 -3.15 -5.07 -6.31
CA THR A 138 -1.86 -4.60 -6.84
C THR A 138 -1.71 -4.92 -8.32
N GLU A 139 -1.97 -6.17 -8.71
CA GLU A 139 -1.88 -6.63 -10.10
C GLU A 139 -2.96 -5.98 -10.96
N PHE A 140 -4.15 -5.82 -10.42
CA PHE A 140 -5.24 -5.14 -11.09
C PHE A 140 -4.91 -3.66 -11.39
N ILE A 141 -4.43 -2.92 -10.39
CA ILE A 141 -4.04 -1.52 -10.56
C ILE A 141 -2.86 -1.39 -11.54
N ALA A 142 -1.90 -2.32 -11.48
CA ALA A 142 -0.79 -2.36 -12.42
C ALA A 142 -1.28 -2.49 -13.87
N GLU A 143 -2.19 -3.44 -14.13
CA GLU A 143 -2.79 -3.62 -15.46
C GLU A 143 -3.52 -2.37 -15.93
N ARG A 144 -4.38 -1.77 -15.09
CA ARG A 144 -5.10 -0.53 -15.40
C ARG A 144 -4.18 0.66 -15.66
N CYS A 145 -2.98 0.63 -15.08
CA CYS A 145 -1.93 1.63 -15.30
C CYS A 145 -0.98 1.30 -16.47
N GLY A 146 -1.18 0.18 -17.18
CA GLY A 146 -0.29 -0.25 -18.25
C GLY A 146 1.09 -0.70 -17.76
N VAL A 147 1.21 -1.13 -16.51
CA VAL A 147 2.44 -1.58 -15.87
C VAL A 147 2.48 -3.10 -15.82
N ALA A 148 3.58 -3.70 -16.26
CA ALA A 148 3.77 -5.14 -16.11
C ALA A 148 3.73 -5.52 -14.62
N LYS A 149 3.01 -6.61 -14.28
CA LYS A 149 2.80 -7.05 -12.89
C LYS A 149 4.09 -7.15 -12.07
N ASP A 150 5.18 -7.57 -12.70
CA ASP A 150 6.47 -7.76 -12.05
C ASP A 150 7.16 -6.42 -11.69
N ASN A 151 6.68 -5.30 -12.22
CA ASN A 151 7.17 -3.96 -11.93
C ASN A 151 6.36 -3.26 -10.84
N ALA A 152 5.18 -3.77 -10.50
CA ALA A 152 4.38 -3.30 -9.37
C ALA A 152 4.81 -4.05 -8.11
N ILE A 153 5.52 -3.37 -7.21
CA ILE A 153 6.20 -3.99 -6.07
C ILE A 153 5.50 -3.59 -4.78
N MET A 154 5.11 -4.59 -4.01
CA MET A 154 4.58 -4.38 -2.67
C MET A 154 5.71 -3.97 -1.73
N MET A 155 5.56 -2.84 -1.08
CA MET A 155 6.36 -2.42 0.06
C MET A 155 5.42 -2.15 1.23
N LEU A 156 5.77 -2.65 2.40
CA LEU A 156 5.11 -2.26 3.64
C LEU A 156 6.01 -1.28 4.37
N ALA A 157 5.40 -0.22 4.88
CA ALA A 157 6.12 0.85 5.55
C ALA A 157 5.46 1.19 6.89
N GLY A 158 6.27 1.25 7.92
CA GLY A 158 5.98 1.83 9.22
C GLY A 158 6.76 3.14 9.40
N PRO A 159 6.74 3.73 10.60
CA PRO A 159 7.41 4.99 10.88
C PRO A 159 8.91 5.01 10.58
N ASP A 160 9.64 3.95 10.91
CA ASP A 160 11.10 3.86 10.74
C ASP A 160 11.58 2.54 10.12
N LEU A 161 10.66 1.74 9.57
CA LEU A 161 10.98 0.49 8.89
C LEU A 161 10.16 0.36 7.61
N ARG A 162 10.85 0.13 6.48
CA ARG A 162 10.24 -0.25 5.20
C ARG A 162 10.75 -1.61 4.80
N VAL A 163 9.84 -2.49 4.41
CA VAL A 163 10.19 -3.87 4.01
C VAL A 163 9.58 -4.21 2.65
N VAL A 164 10.35 -4.91 1.85
CA VAL A 164 9.93 -5.40 0.52
C VAL A 164 10.15 -6.90 0.47
N PRO A 165 9.10 -7.71 0.46
CA PRO A 165 9.25 -9.13 0.18
C PRO A 165 9.59 -9.36 -1.30
N MET A 166 10.67 -10.07 -1.58
CA MET A 166 11.06 -10.41 -2.95
C MET A 166 10.10 -11.42 -3.57
N THR A 167 9.61 -12.37 -2.77
CA THR A 167 8.53 -13.28 -3.12
C THR A 167 7.32 -13.03 -2.23
N THR A 168 6.10 -13.09 -2.81
CA THR A 168 4.82 -12.83 -2.11
C THR A 168 3.83 -13.95 -2.42
N HIS A 169 3.02 -14.33 -1.44
CA HIS A 169 1.86 -15.23 -1.58
C HIS A 169 2.16 -16.56 -2.31
N ILE A 170 3.36 -17.10 -2.13
CA ILE A 170 3.74 -18.45 -2.58
C ILE A 170 4.04 -19.33 -1.36
N PRO A 171 3.89 -20.66 -1.48
CA PRO A 171 4.31 -21.59 -0.43
C PRO A 171 5.79 -21.39 -0.07
N LEU A 172 6.13 -21.53 1.21
CA LEU A 172 7.53 -21.38 1.65
C LEU A 172 8.48 -22.36 0.94
N ALA A 173 7.99 -23.56 0.61
CA ALA A 173 8.75 -24.55 -0.13
C ALA A 173 9.17 -24.10 -1.54
N ASP A 174 8.43 -23.18 -2.15
CA ASP A 174 8.67 -22.70 -3.51
C ASP A 174 9.61 -21.47 -3.54
N VAL A 175 9.92 -20.89 -2.38
CA VAL A 175 10.73 -19.66 -2.30
C VAL A 175 12.11 -19.87 -2.88
N ALA A 176 12.81 -20.93 -2.48
CA ALA A 176 14.19 -21.22 -2.93
C ALA A 176 14.28 -21.38 -4.45
N THR A 177 13.28 -22.00 -5.07
CA THR A 177 13.22 -22.22 -6.52
C THR A 177 12.73 -21.01 -7.31
N THR A 178 12.01 -20.08 -6.64
CA THR A 178 11.51 -18.85 -7.26
C THR A 178 12.56 -17.74 -7.25
N LEU A 179 13.41 -17.72 -6.22
CA LEU A 179 14.46 -16.71 -6.10
C LEU A 179 15.57 -16.94 -7.14
N ASP A 180 15.73 -16.00 -8.04
CA ASP A 180 16.86 -15.94 -8.97
C ASP A 180 17.52 -14.55 -8.96
N ALA A 181 18.71 -14.48 -9.53
CA ALA A 181 19.47 -13.24 -9.59
C ALA A 181 18.72 -12.12 -10.37
N ARG A 182 17.89 -12.48 -11.36
CA ARG A 182 17.08 -11.52 -12.12
C ARG A 182 16.00 -10.88 -11.24
N LEU A 183 15.26 -11.69 -10.50
CA LEU A 183 14.22 -11.23 -9.58
C LEU A 183 14.80 -10.29 -8.51
N ILE A 184 15.90 -10.70 -7.88
CA ILE A 184 16.57 -9.89 -6.84
C ILE A 184 16.97 -8.53 -7.41
N ARG A 185 17.63 -8.49 -8.56
CA ARG A 185 18.03 -7.23 -9.21
C ARG A 185 16.84 -6.37 -9.58
N GLN A 186 15.77 -6.96 -10.08
CA GLN A 186 14.53 -6.24 -10.42
C GLN A 186 13.92 -5.59 -9.19
N ARG A 187 13.79 -6.34 -8.07
CA ARG A 187 13.25 -5.83 -6.81
C ARG A 187 14.12 -4.71 -6.24
N LEU A 188 15.44 -4.86 -6.26
CA LEU A 188 16.37 -3.83 -5.78
C LEU A 188 16.24 -2.52 -6.59
N ARG A 189 16.27 -2.59 -7.92
CA ARG A 189 16.12 -1.39 -8.77
C ARG A 189 14.77 -0.70 -8.57
N ALA A 190 13.69 -1.48 -8.52
CA ALA A 190 12.36 -0.91 -8.38
C ALA A 190 12.14 -0.31 -6.98
N THR A 191 12.71 -0.93 -5.94
CA THR A 191 12.67 -0.37 -4.58
C THR A 191 13.46 0.93 -4.51
N ALA A 192 14.68 0.98 -5.02
CA ALA A 192 15.49 2.20 -5.02
C ALA A 192 14.76 3.35 -5.74
N LYS A 193 14.29 3.11 -6.98
CA LYS A 193 13.52 4.11 -7.74
C LYS A 193 12.23 4.52 -7.05
N GLY A 194 11.57 3.58 -6.39
CA GLY A 194 10.36 3.86 -5.61
C GLY A 194 10.63 4.76 -4.42
N LEU A 195 11.74 4.55 -3.70
CA LEU A 195 12.16 5.38 -2.57
C LEU A 195 12.57 6.79 -3.03
N GLN A 196 13.28 6.89 -4.14
CA GLN A 196 13.61 8.19 -4.76
C GLN A 196 12.34 8.97 -5.09
N ARG A 197 11.41 8.33 -5.81
CA ARG A 197 10.24 9.00 -6.35
C ARG A 197 9.18 9.34 -5.30
N ASN A 198 8.92 8.41 -4.35
CA ASN A 198 7.80 8.52 -3.40
C ASN A 198 8.22 9.03 -2.03
N PHE A 199 9.51 8.97 -1.68
CA PHE A 199 10.03 9.35 -0.37
C PHE A 199 11.09 10.45 -0.46
N GLY A 200 11.50 10.87 -1.66
CA GLY A 200 12.51 11.90 -1.87
C GLY A 200 13.90 11.53 -1.38
N ILE A 201 14.20 10.22 -1.26
CA ILE A 201 15.52 9.75 -0.83
C ILE A 201 16.41 9.61 -2.06
N GLU A 202 17.30 10.57 -2.30
CA GLU A 202 18.12 10.64 -3.53
C GLU A 202 19.00 9.41 -3.74
N ASN A 203 19.65 8.91 -2.69
CA ASN A 203 20.53 7.75 -2.74
C ASN A 203 20.13 6.71 -1.69
N PRO A 204 19.00 6.01 -1.88
CA PRO A 204 18.48 5.10 -0.87
C PRO A 204 19.40 3.92 -0.63
N LYS A 205 19.68 3.66 0.65
CA LYS A 205 20.46 2.53 1.10
C LYS A 205 19.55 1.33 1.34
N LEU A 206 19.73 0.27 0.57
CA LEU A 206 18.95 -0.94 0.65
C LEU A 206 19.71 -2.03 1.40
N ALA A 207 19.06 -2.69 2.36
CA ALA A 207 19.60 -3.86 3.04
C ALA A 207 18.92 -5.13 2.51
N VAL A 208 19.70 -6.14 2.14
CA VAL A 208 19.18 -7.43 1.67
C VAL A 208 19.33 -8.45 2.79
N ALA A 209 18.21 -9.03 3.24
CA ALA A 209 18.22 -10.14 4.18
C ALA A 209 18.71 -11.41 3.49
N GLY A 210 19.54 -12.19 4.19
CA GLY A 210 19.91 -13.54 3.76
C GLY A 210 18.68 -14.45 3.74
N PHE A 211 18.70 -15.42 2.88
CA PHE A 211 17.67 -16.45 2.76
C PHE A 211 17.80 -17.48 3.87
N ASN A 212 19.04 -17.96 4.07
CA ASN A 212 19.37 -18.97 5.05
C ASN A 212 19.76 -18.35 6.42
N PRO A 213 19.69 -19.14 7.51
CA PRO A 213 20.23 -18.72 8.82
C PRO A 213 21.67 -18.22 8.70
N HIS A 214 22.02 -17.17 9.44
CA HIS A 214 23.34 -16.53 9.43
C HIS A 214 23.82 -16.14 8.00
N ALA A 215 22.87 -15.85 7.08
CA ALA A 215 23.16 -15.56 5.69
C ALA A 215 24.04 -16.66 5.03
N GLY A 216 23.69 -17.93 5.30
CA GLY A 216 24.34 -19.12 4.70
C GLY A 216 25.68 -19.51 5.33
N GLU A 217 26.22 -18.78 6.32
CA GLU A 217 27.51 -19.09 7.02
C GLU A 217 28.60 -19.50 6.04
N SER A 218 28.91 -18.67 5.05
CA SER A 218 29.90 -18.96 4.00
C SER A 218 29.62 -20.24 3.22
N GLY A 219 28.34 -20.61 3.04
CA GLY A 219 27.88 -21.78 2.31
C GLY A 219 27.71 -23.05 3.13
N HIS A 220 27.93 -22.99 4.45
CA HIS A 220 27.74 -24.15 5.35
C HIS A 220 26.26 -24.40 5.70
N MET A 221 25.41 -23.37 5.60
CA MET A 221 23.97 -23.44 5.87
C MET A 221 23.12 -23.17 4.61
N GLY A 222 23.61 -23.48 3.44
CA GLY A 222 23.02 -23.20 2.16
C GLY A 222 23.96 -22.38 1.29
N ARG A 223 23.73 -22.40 -0.02
CA ARG A 223 24.64 -21.77 -0.98
C ARG A 223 23.97 -20.65 -1.77
N GLU A 224 22.69 -20.40 -1.52
CA GLU A 224 21.89 -19.42 -2.25
C GLU A 224 22.46 -18.00 -2.12
N GLU A 225 23.02 -17.64 -0.94
CA GLU A 225 23.69 -16.37 -0.75
C GLU A 225 24.89 -16.23 -1.68
N LEU A 226 25.76 -17.21 -1.74
CA LEU A 226 26.97 -17.21 -2.58
C LEU A 226 26.65 -17.29 -4.07
N GLU A 227 25.66 -18.12 -4.44
CA GLU A 227 25.38 -18.45 -5.84
C GLU A 227 24.38 -17.51 -6.51
N ILE A 228 23.47 -16.87 -5.72
CA ILE A 228 22.39 -16.06 -6.24
C ILE A 228 22.43 -14.63 -5.72
N PHE A 229 22.47 -14.43 -4.38
CA PHE A 229 22.34 -13.10 -3.76
C PHE A 229 23.57 -12.23 -3.98
N GLU A 230 24.77 -12.73 -3.64
CA GLU A 230 26.01 -11.95 -3.75
C GLU A 230 26.29 -11.50 -5.20
N PRO A 231 26.18 -12.37 -6.23
CA PRO A 231 26.35 -11.94 -7.62
C PRO A 231 25.31 -10.91 -8.06
N ALA A 232 24.04 -11.07 -7.62
CA ALA A 232 22.97 -10.11 -7.93
C ALA A 232 23.24 -8.74 -7.28
N ILE A 233 23.65 -8.72 -6.01
CA ILE A 233 23.99 -7.51 -5.27
C ILE A 233 25.22 -6.82 -5.86
N ALA A 234 26.28 -7.60 -6.19
CA ALA A 234 27.48 -7.06 -6.82
C ALA A 234 27.18 -6.35 -8.14
N GLN A 235 26.32 -6.95 -8.97
CA GLN A 235 25.88 -6.32 -10.21
C GLN A 235 25.11 -5.00 -9.95
N ILE A 236 24.17 -4.98 -9.00
CA ILE A 236 23.40 -3.76 -8.68
C ILE A 236 24.29 -2.65 -8.13
N ARG A 237 25.30 -3.00 -7.32
CA ARG A 237 26.32 -2.05 -6.85
C ARG A 237 27.13 -1.46 -8.01
N SER A 238 27.50 -2.27 -9.02
CA SER A 238 28.21 -1.79 -10.20
C SER A 238 27.38 -0.83 -11.07
N GLU A 239 26.05 -0.86 -10.94
CA GLU A 239 25.10 0.07 -11.56
C GLU A 239 24.92 1.37 -10.76
N GLY A 240 25.62 1.52 -9.63
CA GLY A 240 25.60 2.73 -8.80
C GLY A 240 24.56 2.71 -7.66
N PHE A 241 23.85 1.60 -7.42
CA PHE A 241 22.90 1.52 -6.31
C PHE A 241 23.60 1.21 -4.98
N ASN A 242 23.13 1.84 -3.92
CA ASN A 242 23.66 1.67 -2.56
C ASN A 242 22.97 0.48 -1.88
N VAL A 243 23.61 -0.68 -1.90
CA VAL A 243 23.04 -1.93 -1.36
C VAL A 243 24.02 -2.59 -0.41
N ILE A 244 23.54 -3.02 0.76
CA ILE A 244 24.30 -3.84 1.72
C ILE A 244 23.67 -5.22 1.85
N GLY A 245 24.48 -6.20 2.23
CA GLY A 245 24.04 -7.60 2.41
C GLY A 245 24.72 -8.57 1.44
N PRO A 246 24.27 -9.84 1.43
CA PRO A 246 23.21 -10.38 2.29
C PRO A 246 23.59 -10.34 3.78
N LEU A 247 22.63 -9.96 4.64
CA LEU A 247 22.81 -9.83 6.08
C LEU A 247 22.02 -10.92 6.83
N PRO A 248 22.48 -11.40 7.99
CA PRO A 248 21.67 -12.27 8.84
C PRO A 248 20.35 -11.60 9.21
N ALA A 249 19.22 -12.24 8.84
CA ALA A 249 17.89 -11.62 8.96
C ALA A 249 17.50 -11.35 10.43
N ASP A 250 17.94 -12.19 11.36
CA ASP A 250 17.66 -12.08 12.79
C ASP A 250 18.29 -10.84 13.46
N THR A 251 19.31 -10.26 12.84
CA THR A 251 20.01 -9.08 13.35
C THR A 251 19.75 -7.78 12.59
N MET A 252 18.76 -7.76 11.68
CA MET A 252 18.50 -6.58 10.85
C MET A 252 17.50 -5.60 11.45
N PHE A 253 16.60 -6.05 12.34
CA PHE A 253 15.37 -5.32 12.64
C PHE A 253 15.33 -4.64 14.01
N TYR A 254 16.40 -4.67 14.82
CA TYR A 254 16.49 -3.86 16.02
C TYR A 254 16.80 -2.39 15.69
N ALA A 255 16.57 -1.47 16.62
CA ALA A 255 16.53 -0.03 16.35
C ALA A 255 17.80 0.51 15.66
N GLU A 256 18.99 0.13 16.18
CA GLU A 256 20.27 0.60 15.65
C GLU A 256 20.55 0.03 14.25
N ALA A 257 20.11 -1.19 13.96
CA ALA A 257 20.25 -1.76 12.64
C ALA A 257 19.33 -1.08 11.63
N ARG A 258 18.05 -0.85 12.00
CA ARG A 258 17.09 -0.14 11.14
C ARG A 258 17.57 1.27 10.75
N ALA A 259 18.28 1.95 11.64
CA ALA A 259 18.84 3.27 11.36
C ALA A 259 19.95 3.28 10.28
N GLN A 260 20.42 2.10 9.86
CA GLN A 260 21.52 1.98 8.89
C GLN A 260 21.06 1.83 7.45
N TYR A 261 19.75 1.70 7.16
CA TYR A 261 19.22 1.53 5.83
C TYR A 261 17.83 2.19 5.67
N ASP A 262 17.43 2.44 4.44
CA ASP A 262 16.14 3.05 4.11
C ASP A 262 15.04 2.02 3.86
N ALA A 263 15.40 0.83 3.38
CA ALA A 263 14.48 -0.29 3.23
C ALA A 263 15.22 -1.64 3.30
N ALA A 264 14.55 -2.66 3.86
CA ALA A 264 15.00 -4.04 3.87
C ALA A 264 14.27 -4.85 2.78
N LEU A 265 15.04 -5.54 1.93
CA LEU A 265 14.51 -6.53 1.00
C LEU A 265 14.66 -7.92 1.63
N CYS A 266 13.54 -8.60 1.76
CA CYS A 266 13.44 -9.91 2.41
C CYS A 266 13.13 -10.99 1.38
N ALA A 267 13.65 -12.19 1.58
CA ALA A 267 13.50 -13.29 0.63
C ALA A 267 12.02 -13.69 0.44
N TYR A 268 11.23 -13.68 1.51
CA TYR A 268 9.84 -14.12 1.51
C TYR A 268 8.96 -13.27 2.42
N HIS A 269 7.66 -13.48 2.27
CA HIS A 269 6.60 -12.70 2.90
C HIS A 269 6.79 -12.53 4.41
N ASP A 270 6.88 -13.60 5.18
CA ASP A 270 6.89 -13.51 6.64
C ASP A 270 8.22 -12.97 7.19
N GLN A 271 9.34 -13.19 6.49
CA GLN A 271 10.61 -12.56 6.84
C GLN A 271 10.52 -11.02 6.81
N ALA A 272 9.70 -10.48 5.91
CA ALA A 272 9.44 -9.05 5.80
C ALA A 272 8.38 -8.59 6.82
N LEU A 273 7.25 -9.29 6.89
CA LEU A 273 6.07 -8.79 7.60
C LEU A 273 6.10 -9.02 9.10
N ILE A 274 6.71 -10.10 9.59
CA ILE A 274 6.78 -10.36 11.03
C ILE A 274 7.47 -9.21 11.77
N PRO A 275 8.69 -8.77 11.42
CA PRO A 275 9.33 -7.66 12.12
C PRO A 275 8.55 -6.34 12.01
N LEU A 276 7.99 -6.03 10.84
CA LEU A 276 7.21 -4.81 10.67
C LEU A 276 5.95 -4.82 11.53
N LYS A 277 5.17 -5.91 11.46
CA LYS A 277 3.91 -6.01 12.22
C LYS A 277 4.13 -6.15 13.72
N THR A 278 5.23 -6.72 14.15
CA THR A 278 5.61 -6.73 15.57
C THR A 278 5.83 -5.32 16.10
N LEU A 279 6.42 -4.44 15.30
CA LEU A 279 6.73 -3.06 15.70
C LEU A 279 5.54 -2.11 15.46
N TYR A 280 4.84 -2.25 14.32
CA TYR A 280 3.93 -1.23 13.78
C TYR A 280 2.60 -1.80 13.31
N PHE A 281 1.96 -2.70 14.08
CA PHE A 281 0.73 -3.37 13.68
C PHE A 281 -0.38 -2.41 13.23
N HIS A 282 -0.53 -1.27 13.92
CA HIS A 282 -1.58 -0.29 13.64
C HIS A 282 -1.17 0.79 12.64
N ASP A 283 0.13 1.00 12.43
CA ASP A 283 0.67 2.09 11.60
C ASP A 283 1.25 1.59 10.27
N ALA A 284 1.25 0.28 10.06
CA ALA A 284 1.75 -0.32 8.83
C ALA A 284 0.85 0.04 7.64
N VAL A 285 1.49 0.48 6.56
CA VAL A 285 0.86 0.85 5.30
C VAL A 285 1.44 0.03 4.17
N ASN A 286 0.57 -0.50 3.32
CA ASN A 286 1.00 -1.08 2.06
C ASN A 286 1.06 0.04 1.00
N ILE A 287 2.23 0.25 0.41
CA ILE A 287 2.42 1.14 -0.73
C ILE A 287 2.91 0.33 -1.94
N THR A 288 2.32 0.57 -3.11
CA THR A 288 2.74 -0.09 -4.34
C THR A 288 3.75 0.80 -5.08
N LEU A 289 4.99 0.32 -5.18
CA LEU A 289 6.05 0.96 -5.95
C LEU A 289 5.93 0.61 -7.44
N GLY A 290 6.52 1.44 -8.32
CA GLY A 290 6.58 1.19 -9.76
C GLY A 290 5.34 1.62 -10.55
N LEU A 291 4.28 2.07 -9.91
CA LEU A 291 3.09 2.61 -10.58
C LEU A 291 3.28 4.07 -11.02
N PRO A 292 2.63 4.52 -12.11
CA PRO A 292 2.62 5.94 -12.50
C PRO A 292 1.85 6.79 -11.49
N VAL A 293 0.89 6.22 -10.77
CA VAL A 293 0.12 6.88 -9.70
C VAL A 293 0.65 6.47 -8.33
N VAL A 294 0.40 7.28 -7.30
CA VAL A 294 0.61 6.88 -5.90
C VAL A 294 -0.55 5.99 -5.48
N ARG A 295 -0.24 4.82 -4.94
CA ARG A 295 -1.25 3.93 -4.34
C ARG A 295 -0.80 3.45 -2.97
N THR A 296 -1.65 3.68 -1.98
CA THR A 296 -1.50 3.15 -0.62
C THR A 296 -2.74 2.39 -0.16
N SER A 297 -2.61 1.59 0.87
CA SER A 297 -3.75 0.94 1.54
C SER A 297 -3.41 0.61 2.99
N PRO A 298 -4.42 0.53 3.88
CA PRO A 298 -4.30 -0.18 5.15
C PRO A 298 -3.77 -1.61 4.94
N ASP A 299 -3.03 -2.12 5.92
CA ASP A 299 -2.48 -3.49 5.89
C ASP A 299 -3.33 -4.47 6.71
N HIS A 300 -4.64 -4.44 6.51
CA HIS A 300 -5.62 -5.38 7.08
C HIS A 300 -6.74 -5.69 6.09
N GLY A 301 -7.52 -6.72 6.36
CA GLY A 301 -8.65 -7.15 5.54
C GLY A 301 -9.97 -6.47 5.90
N THR A 302 -11.05 -7.02 5.36
CA THR A 302 -12.43 -6.52 5.51
C THR A 302 -13.00 -6.67 6.92
N ALA A 303 -12.48 -7.57 7.75
CA ALA A 303 -12.88 -7.81 9.12
C ALA A 303 -14.42 -7.83 9.32
N PHE A 304 -15.10 -8.67 8.54
CA PHE A 304 -16.56 -8.79 8.54
C PHE A 304 -17.14 -9.11 9.91
N ASP A 305 -16.40 -9.80 10.75
CA ASP A 305 -16.76 -10.21 12.11
C ASP A 305 -17.01 -9.05 13.09
N ILE A 306 -16.39 -7.89 12.83
CA ILE A 306 -16.56 -6.69 13.65
C ILE A 306 -17.25 -5.53 12.91
N ALA A 307 -17.63 -5.72 11.64
CA ALA A 307 -18.26 -4.68 10.83
C ALA A 307 -19.61 -4.25 11.45
N GLY A 308 -19.89 -2.94 11.47
CA GLY A 308 -21.09 -2.36 12.08
C GLY A 308 -21.12 -2.37 13.61
N GLN A 309 -20.04 -2.79 14.28
CA GLN A 309 -19.97 -2.82 15.75
C GLN A 309 -19.24 -1.61 16.37
N ASN A 310 -18.82 -0.67 15.56
CA ASN A 310 -18.03 0.51 15.98
C ASN A 310 -16.70 0.15 16.69
N LYS A 311 -16.12 -1.00 16.36
CA LYS A 311 -14.88 -1.52 16.96
C LYS A 311 -13.64 -1.31 16.09
N ALA A 312 -13.80 -1.07 14.79
CA ALA A 312 -12.68 -0.90 13.89
C ALA A 312 -11.88 0.37 14.22
N LEU A 313 -10.56 0.24 14.23
CA LEU A 313 -9.63 1.34 14.51
C LEU A 313 -9.18 1.99 13.20
N PRO A 314 -9.19 3.33 13.08
CA PRO A 314 -8.86 4.01 11.83
C PRO A 314 -7.35 4.22 11.61
N TYR A 315 -6.48 3.80 12.51
CA TYR A 315 -5.06 4.20 12.51
C TYR A 315 -4.34 3.83 11.22
N SER A 316 -4.51 2.60 10.72
CA SER A 316 -3.88 2.17 9.46
C SER A 316 -4.44 2.92 8.25
N MET A 317 -5.73 3.29 8.23
CA MET A 317 -6.31 4.15 7.19
C MET A 317 -5.74 5.58 7.27
N ILE A 318 -5.63 6.15 8.45
CA ILE A 318 -5.00 7.46 8.70
C ILE A 318 -3.54 7.43 8.22
N ALA A 319 -2.80 6.39 8.55
CA ALA A 319 -1.42 6.22 8.11
C ALA A 319 -1.31 6.09 6.58
N ALA A 320 -2.24 5.34 5.95
CA ALA A 320 -2.29 5.20 4.49
C ALA A 320 -2.59 6.53 3.78
N ILE A 321 -3.51 7.34 4.32
CA ILE A 321 -3.82 8.68 3.80
C ILE A 321 -2.60 9.60 3.90
N LYS A 322 -1.94 9.65 5.06
CA LYS A 322 -0.71 10.46 5.28
C LYS A 322 0.43 10.05 4.34
N MET A 323 0.61 8.75 4.15
CA MET A 323 1.65 8.24 3.24
C MET A 323 1.32 8.57 1.79
N ALA A 324 0.05 8.50 1.39
CA ALA A 324 -0.40 8.91 0.06
C ALA A 324 -0.12 10.39 -0.21
N GLU A 325 -0.45 11.27 0.75
CA GLU A 325 -0.16 12.70 0.70
C GLU A 325 1.34 12.96 0.57
N SER A 326 2.14 12.41 1.48
CA SER A 326 3.60 12.58 1.47
C SER A 326 4.23 12.12 0.15
N ALA A 327 3.83 10.95 -0.35
CA ALA A 327 4.35 10.44 -1.62
C ALA A 327 3.92 11.29 -2.83
N ALA A 328 2.70 11.82 -2.82
CA ALA A 328 2.24 12.73 -3.87
C ALA A 328 3.02 14.04 -3.87
N LEU A 329 3.28 14.63 -2.70
CA LEU A 329 4.08 15.84 -2.55
C LEU A 329 5.53 15.64 -3.01
N HIS A 330 6.17 14.51 -2.70
CA HIS A 330 7.51 14.19 -3.20
C HIS A 330 7.54 14.09 -4.72
N ARG A 331 6.51 13.51 -5.34
CA ARG A 331 6.42 13.42 -6.81
C ARG A 331 6.24 14.78 -7.48
N LEU A 332 5.44 15.67 -6.87
CA LEU A 332 5.28 17.05 -7.37
C LEU A 332 6.60 17.81 -7.29
N ALA A 333 7.28 17.78 -6.15
CA ALA A 333 8.56 18.44 -5.97
C ALA A 333 9.63 17.95 -6.96
N ALA A 334 9.64 16.66 -7.30
CA ALA A 334 10.55 16.11 -8.31
C ALA A 334 10.21 16.54 -9.75
N ALA A 335 8.94 16.82 -10.04
CA ALA A 335 8.51 17.32 -11.35
C ALA A 335 8.83 18.80 -11.56
N ASP A 336 8.78 19.61 -10.49
CA ASP A 336 9.05 21.05 -10.53
C ASP A 336 10.57 21.37 -10.54
N GLY A 337 11.43 20.42 -10.14
CA GLY A 337 12.89 20.57 -10.06
C GLY A 337 13.67 20.03 -11.27
N GLY A 338 13.02 19.46 -12.26
CA GLY A 338 13.60 18.91 -13.49
C GLY A 338 13.23 19.75 -14.70
#